data_6d863b799b73be46a1916560a8a642ca
#
_entry.id   6d863b799b73be46a1916560a8a642ca
#
_cell.length_a   1.000
_cell.length_b   1.000
_cell.length_c   1.000
_cell.angle_alpha   90.00
_cell.angle_beta   90.00
_cell.angle_gamma   90.00
#
_symmetry.space_group_name_H-M   'P 1'
#
loop_
_entity.id
_entity.type
_entity.pdbx_description
1 polymer ?
#
loop_
_entity_poly.entity_id
_entity_poly.type
_entity_poly.pdbx_seq_one_letter_code
_entity_poly.pdbx_strand_id
1 'polypeptide(L)'
;MHRFNLYEEHKQYFTPKIMGLTAKIYQYKGRQDLFVQMMGNELECFEKPAKIKSTLISNRMSGITTTDTRLNALVNGETERKNLSEEEITGYYRVLSSILQNHDYIPCKPYYISQLHRDLYSLCRTKDGGQYKVFDRTHKGPFLPVKANDTERAMDDLFDSYVSAFETEGTDPLILIPMMLMDFLCIHPFTDATYRMSRLIAILACCKHGFI
;
A
#
# COMPACT_ATOMS: atom_id res chain seq x y z
N MET A 1 21.48 -10.27 11.34
CA MET A 1 20.03 -10.09 11.23
C MET A 1 19.77 -8.60 11.34
N HIS A 2 19.19 -7.97 10.32
CA HIS A 2 18.88 -6.53 10.36
C HIS A 2 17.72 -6.34 11.35
N ARG A 3 17.90 -5.50 12.37
CA ARG A 3 16.81 -5.07 13.24
C ARG A 3 16.29 -3.76 12.67
N PHE A 4 15.02 -3.73 12.32
CA PHE A 4 14.37 -2.49 11.91
C PHE A 4 14.28 -1.56 13.12
N ASN A 5 14.87 -0.39 13.02
CA ASN A 5 14.81 0.66 14.04
C ASN A 5 14.42 1.98 13.36
N LEU A 6 13.19 2.05 12.90
CA LEU A 6 12.69 3.19 12.16
C LEU A 6 12.80 4.50 12.95
N TYR A 7 12.65 4.44 14.27
CA TYR A 7 12.79 5.63 15.12
C TYR A 7 14.21 6.20 15.12
N GLU A 8 15.23 5.40 15.22
CA GLU A 8 16.62 5.90 15.16
C GLU A 8 17.05 6.24 13.72
N GLU A 9 16.63 5.43 12.77
CA GLU A 9 17.02 5.59 11.37
C GLU A 9 16.36 6.80 10.70
N HIS A 10 15.14 7.20 11.10
CA HIS A 10 14.47 8.35 10.49
C HIS A 10 15.19 9.67 10.71
N LYS A 11 15.94 9.82 11.81
CA LYS A 11 16.66 11.06 12.18
C LYS A 11 17.61 11.54 11.09
N GLN A 12 18.23 10.64 10.33
CA GLN A 12 19.13 10.99 9.22
C GLN A 12 18.44 11.67 8.04
N TYR A 13 17.12 11.56 7.94
CA TYR A 13 16.31 12.14 6.85
C TYR A 13 15.79 13.54 7.15
N PHE A 14 16.02 14.09 8.35
CA PHE A 14 15.67 15.47 8.68
C PHE A 14 16.66 16.46 8.05
N THR A 15 16.77 16.42 6.73
CA THR A 15 17.57 17.40 5.98
C THR A 15 16.76 18.64 5.64
N PRO A 16 17.38 19.83 5.46
CA PRO A 16 16.65 21.05 5.08
C PRO A 16 15.78 20.88 3.84
N LYS A 17 16.22 20.06 2.88
CA LYS A 17 15.47 19.76 1.65
C LYS A 17 14.19 18.96 1.95
N ILE A 18 14.31 17.89 2.73
CA ILE A 18 13.16 17.04 3.09
C ILE A 18 12.20 17.83 3.96
N MET A 19 12.69 18.56 4.97
CA MET A 19 11.86 19.41 5.81
C MET A 19 11.09 20.48 5.01
N GLY A 20 11.72 21.07 3.99
CA GLY A 20 11.05 22.02 3.10
C GLY A 20 9.95 21.36 2.23
N LEU A 21 10.12 20.09 1.86
CA LEU A 21 9.10 19.33 1.11
C LEU A 21 7.95 18.89 2.01
N THR A 22 8.22 18.39 3.21
CA THR A 22 7.18 18.01 4.18
C THR A 22 6.33 19.23 4.56
N ALA A 23 6.96 20.37 4.84
CA ALA A 23 6.24 21.62 5.13
C ALA A 23 5.28 22.02 4.00
N LYS A 24 5.71 21.89 2.72
CA LYS A 24 4.82 22.14 1.56
C LYS A 24 3.65 21.15 1.50
N ILE A 25 3.90 19.86 1.77
CA ILE A 25 2.83 18.86 1.77
C ILE A 25 1.81 19.19 2.86
N TYR A 26 2.23 19.54 4.09
CA TYR A 26 1.33 19.95 5.15
C TYR A 26 0.55 21.23 4.80
N GLN A 27 1.18 22.18 4.13
CA GLN A 27 0.47 23.37 3.63
C GLN A 27 -0.64 23.00 2.63
N TYR A 28 -0.35 22.07 1.71
CA TYR A 28 -1.37 21.59 0.74
C TYR A 28 -2.45 20.77 1.43
N LYS A 29 -2.09 19.94 2.42
CA LYS A 29 -3.06 19.20 3.23
C LYS A 29 -4.04 20.16 3.91
N GLY A 30 -3.56 21.22 4.57
CA GLY A 30 -4.45 22.20 5.19
C GLY A 30 -5.39 22.91 4.19
N ARG A 31 -4.91 23.17 2.94
CA ARG A 31 -5.78 23.69 1.87
C ARG A 31 -6.82 22.65 1.41
N GLN A 32 -6.42 21.39 1.31
CA GLN A 32 -7.33 20.30 0.97
C GLN A 32 -8.42 20.13 2.00
N ASP A 33 -8.08 20.16 3.31
CA ASP A 33 -9.05 20.04 4.40
C ASP A 33 -10.13 21.14 4.31
N LEU A 34 -9.73 22.37 4.02
CA LEU A 34 -10.67 23.47 3.78
C LEU A 34 -11.56 23.23 2.55
N PHE A 35 -10.95 22.74 1.46
CA PHE A 35 -11.68 22.46 0.22
C PHE A 35 -12.72 21.34 0.42
N VAL A 36 -12.35 20.27 1.13
CA VAL A 36 -13.26 19.16 1.48
C VAL A 36 -14.44 19.66 2.34
N GLN A 37 -14.18 20.55 3.30
CA GLN A 37 -15.25 21.15 4.12
C GLN A 37 -16.24 22.00 3.29
N MET A 38 -15.75 22.68 2.25
CA MET A 38 -16.59 23.55 1.41
C MET A 38 -17.36 22.79 0.32
N MET A 39 -16.79 21.70 -0.21
CA MET A 39 -17.28 21.04 -1.42
C MET A 39 -17.56 19.52 -1.22
N GLY A 40 -17.75 19.04 0.01
CA GLY A 40 -17.77 17.63 0.38
C GLY A 40 -18.52 16.70 -0.59
N ASN A 41 -19.79 16.98 -0.86
CA ASN A 41 -20.63 16.14 -1.72
C ASN A 41 -20.22 16.18 -3.21
N GLU A 42 -19.59 17.26 -3.67
CA GLU A 42 -19.15 17.38 -5.07
C GLU A 42 -17.89 16.55 -5.36
N LEU A 43 -17.11 16.23 -4.32
CA LEU A 43 -15.90 15.41 -4.44
C LEU A 43 -16.20 13.93 -4.69
N GLU A 44 -17.35 13.43 -4.29
CA GLU A 44 -17.76 12.03 -4.50
C GLU A 44 -17.74 11.63 -5.98
N CYS A 45 -18.05 12.56 -6.88
CA CYS A 45 -18.02 12.28 -8.32
C CYS A 45 -16.61 11.97 -8.86
N PHE A 46 -15.54 12.41 -8.18
CA PHE A 46 -14.15 12.16 -8.55
C PHE A 46 -13.58 10.87 -7.95
N GLU A 47 -14.19 10.34 -6.91
CA GLU A 47 -13.67 9.18 -6.18
C GLU A 47 -13.57 7.93 -7.08
N LYS A 48 -14.66 7.59 -7.78
CA LYS A 48 -14.69 6.41 -8.64
C LYS A 48 -13.71 6.49 -9.81
N PRO A 49 -13.64 7.59 -10.59
CA PRO A 49 -12.62 7.77 -11.63
C PRO A 49 -11.19 7.68 -11.07
N ALA A 50 -10.92 8.26 -9.90
CA ALA A 50 -9.61 8.20 -9.27
C ALA A 50 -9.23 6.76 -8.87
N LYS A 51 -10.14 6.00 -8.28
CA LYS A 51 -9.93 4.57 -7.95
C LYS A 51 -9.63 3.74 -9.20
N ILE A 52 -10.38 3.94 -10.27
CA ILE A 52 -10.17 3.24 -11.55
C ILE A 52 -8.78 3.56 -12.10
N LYS A 53 -8.43 4.84 -12.19
CA LYS A 53 -7.11 5.27 -12.68
C LYS A 53 -5.97 4.74 -11.83
N SER A 54 -6.06 4.82 -10.51
CA SER A 54 -5.08 4.27 -9.58
C SER A 54 -4.91 2.75 -9.76
N THR A 55 -6.02 2.02 -9.88
CA THR A 55 -6.03 0.58 -10.13
C THR A 55 -5.31 0.22 -11.43
N LEU A 56 -5.63 0.88 -12.52
CA LEU A 56 -5.03 0.61 -13.83
C LEU A 56 -3.52 0.88 -13.83
N ILE A 57 -3.11 2.03 -13.29
CA ILE A 57 -1.68 2.42 -13.24
C ILE A 57 -0.90 1.42 -12.37
N SER A 58 -1.39 1.10 -11.18
CA SER A 58 -0.71 0.19 -10.27
C SER A 58 -0.54 -1.21 -10.86
N ASN A 59 -1.57 -1.75 -11.51
CA ASN A 59 -1.47 -3.08 -12.14
C ASN A 59 -0.60 -3.04 -13.39
N ARG A 60 -0.66 -1.98 -14.21
CA ARG A 60 0.22 -1.80 -15.38
C ARG A 60 1.70 -1.81 -15.00
N MET A 61 2.07 -1.17 -13.89
CA MET A 61 3.45 -1.21 -13.35
C MET A 61 3.92 -2.63 -13.00
N SER A 62 2.99 -3.56 -12.81
CA SER A 62 3.25 -4.97 -12.55
C SER A 62 3.02 -5.87 -13.78
N GLY A 63 2.87 -5.27 -14.97
CA GLY A 63 2.66 -5.99 -16.23
C GLY A 63 1.24 -6.52 -16.45
N ILE A 64 0.28 -6.15 -15.58
CA ILE A 64 -1.10 -6.59 -15.65
C ILE A 64 -1.94 -5.46 -16.24
N THR A 65 -2.60 -5.69 -17.37
CA THR A 65 -3.27 -4.64 -18.14
C THR A 65 -4.71 -4.97 -18.51
N THR A 66 -5.54 -3.93 -18.53
CA THR A 66 -6.87 -3.90 -19.16
C THR A 66 -7.13 -2.47 -19.63
N THR A 67 -8.25 -2.22 -20.29
CA THR A 67 -8.65 -0.86 -20.69
C THR A 67 -9.52 -0.21 -19.62
N ASP A 68 -9.56 1.13 -19.63
CA ASP A 68 -10.42 1.92 -18.73
C ASP A 68 -11.88 1.53 -18.88
N THR A 69 -12.36 1.43 -20.14
CA THR A 69 -13.74 1.02 -20.45
C THR A 69 -14.04 -0.38 -19.89
N ARG A 70 -13.11 -1.31 -20.06
CA ARG A 70 -13.27 -2.69 -19.60
C ARG A 70 -13.30 -2.78 -18.07
N LEU A 71 -12.41 -2.06 -17.37
CA LEU A 71 -12.43 -2.02 -15.90
C LEU A 71 -13.70 -1.37 -15.38
N ASN A 72 -14.18 -0.28 -16.01
CA ASN A 72 -15.45 0.33 -15.63
C ASN A 72 -16.62 -0.66 -15.71
N ALA A 73 -16.72 -1.40 -16.82
CA ALA A 73 -17.78 -2.42 -17.01
C ALA A 73 -17.67 -3.56 -15.95
N LEU A 74 -16.44 -3.99 -15.61
CA LEU A 74 -16.22 -5.01 -14.59
C LEU A 74 -16.61 -4.53 -13.18
N VAL A 75 -16.28 -3.30 -12.85
CA VAL A 75 -16.57 -2.69 -11.53
C VAL A 75 -18.06 -2.41 -11.37
N ASN A 76 -18.74 -2.06 -12.46
CA ASN A 76 -20.20 -1.85 -12.47
C ASN A 76 -21.01 -3.18 -12.49
N GLY A 77 -20.33 -4.32 -12.67
CA GLY A 77 -21.02 -5.59 -12.82
C GLY A 77 -21.73 -5.80 -14.17
N GLU A 78 -21.39 -4.98 -15.17
CA GLU A 78 -21.98 -5.03 -16.53
C GLU A 78 -21.43 -6.19 -17.37
N THR A 79 -20.35 -6.83 -16.91
CA THR A 79 -19.68 -7.89 -17.66
C THR A 79 -18.95 -8.83 -16.70
N GLU A 80 -18.71 -10.07 -17.15
CA GLU A 80 -17.93 -11.07 -16.40
C GLU A 80 -16.43 -10.96 -16.71
N ARG A 81 -15.62 -11.41 -15.75
CA ARG A 81 -14.16 -11.52 -15.90
C ARG A 81 -13.81 -12.66 -16.85
N LYS A 82 -12.91 -12.41 -17.80
CA LYS A 82 -12.55 -13.35 -18.88
C LYS A 82 -11.22 -14.07 -18.65
N ASN A 83 -10.34 -13.49 -17.85
CA ASN A 83 -8.99 -13.99 -17.65
C ASN A 83 -8.41 -13.57 -16.29
N LEU A 84 -7.26 -14.16 -15.93
CA LEU A 84 -6.56 -13.90 -14.67
C LEU A 84 -6.22 -12.42 -14.47
N SER A 85 -5.82 -11.69 -15.51
CA SER A 85 -5.52 -10.25 -15.40
C SER A 85 -6.73 -9.46 -14.94
N GLU A 86 -7.92 -9.76 -15.46
CA GLU A 86 -9.17 -9.09 -15.05
C GLU A 86 -9.58 -9.50 -13.62
N GLU A 87 -9.33 -10.75 -13.22
CA GLU A 87 -9.53 -11.21 -11.84
C GLU A 87 -8.63 -10.43 -10.87
N GLU A 88 -7.34 -10.33 -11.16
CA GLU A 88 -6.35 -9.62 -10.33
C GLU A 88 -6.63 -8.11 -10.26
N ILE A 89 -6.94 -7.47 -11.39
CA ILE A 89 -7.25 -6.03 -11.45
C ILE A 89 -8.53 -5.72 -10.66
N THR A 90 -9.55 -6.56 -10.81
CA THR A 90 -10.81 -6.38 -10.06
C THR A 90 -10.60 -6.61 -8.56
N GLY A 91 -9.77 -7.60 -8.20
CA GLY A 91 -9.36 -7.83 -6.80
C GLY A 91 -8.63 -6.63 -6.22
N TYR A 92 -7.67 -6.05 -6.96
CA TYR A 92 -6.97 -4.84 -6.55
C TYR A 92 -7.93 -3.66 -6.32
N TYR A 93 -8.88 -3.43 -7.24
CA TYR A 93 -9.89 -2.37 -7.09
C TYR A 93 -10.73 -2.55 -5.82
N ARG A 94 -11.13 -3.79 -5.49
CA ARG A 94 -11.88 -4.09 -4.27
C ARG A 94 -11.08 -3.79 -3.01
N VAL A 95 -9.82 -4.22 -2.96
CA VAL A 95 -8.94 -3.95 -1.82
C VAL A 95 -8.68 -2.46 -1.67
N LEU A 96 -8.39 -1.75 -2.76
CA LEU A 96 -8.23 -0.29 -2.74
C LEU A 96 -9.50 0.40 -2.21
N SER A 97 -10.68 -0.01 -2.68
CA SER A 97 -11.96 0.54 -2.21
C SER A 97 -12.19 0.28 -0.73
N SER A 98 -11.88 -0.93 -0.26
CA SER A 98 -11.98 -1.30 1.15
C SER A 98 -11.03 -0.46 2.02
N ILE A 99 -9.80 -0.23 1.59
CA ILE A 99 -8.84 0.62 2.29
C ILE A 99 -9.38 2.05 2.41
N LEU A 100 -9.81 2.66 1.30
CA LEU A 100 -10.30 4.04 1.31
C LEU A 100 -11.54 4.24 2.19
N GLN A 101 -12.42 3.23 2.27
CA GLN A 101 -13.64 3.29 3.08
C GLN A 101 -13.43 2.94 4.55
N ASN A 102 -12.44 2.09 4.86
CA ASN A 102 -12.31 1.47 6.18
C ASN A 102 -10.91 1.61 6.80
N HIS A 103 -10.06 2.53 6.30
CA HIS A 103 -8.68 2.68 6.75
C HIS A 103 -8.54 2.86 8.26
N ASP A 104 -9.47 3.52 8.93
CA ASP A 104 -9.47 3.71 10.38
C ASP A 104 -9.52 2.39 11.15
N TYR A 105 -10.24 1.42 10.60
CA TYR A 105 -10.47 0.11 11.21
C TYR A 105 -9.46 -0.96 10.77
N ILE A 106 -8.58 -0.66 9.80
CA ILE A 106 -7.56 -1.60 9.32
C ILE A 106 -6.23 -1.29 10.02
N PRO A 107 -5.79 -2.07 11.03
CA PRO A 107 -4.49 -1.86 11.66
C PRO A 107 -3.33 -2.11 10.70
N CYS A 108 -2.28 -1.30 10.78
CA CYS A 108 -1.01 -1.59 10.10
C CYS A 108 -0.25 -2.69 10.86
N LYS A 109 -0.70 -3.94 10.72
CA LYS A 109 -0.08 -5.12 11.34
C LYS A 109 0.02 -6.27 10.33
N PRO A 110 1.00 -7.17 10.46
CA PRO A 110 1.27 -8.25 9.51
C PRO A 110 0.05 -9.09 9.16
N TYR A 111 -0.77 -9.45 10.15
CA TYR A 111 -2.01 -10.20 9.94
C TYR A 111 -2.97 -9.50 8.96
N TYR A 112 -3.20 -8.20 9.13
CA TYR A 112 -4.12 -7.45 8.25
C TYR A 112 -3.53 -7.24 6.86
N ILE A 113 -2.21 -7.09 6.76
CA ILE A 113 -1.52 -7.03 5.45
C ILE A 113 -1.66 -8.36 4.70
N SER A 114 -1.54 -9.49 5.39
CA SER A 114 -1.79 -10.82 4.83
C SER A 114 -3.27 -10.99 4.44
N GLN A 115 -4.21 -10.43 5.20
CA GLN A 115 -5.62 -10.43 4.85
C GLN A 115 -5.89 -9.62 3.58
N LEU A 116 -5.35 -8.41 3.46
CA LEU A 116 -5.47 -7.60 2.23
C LEU A 116 -4.87 -8.32 1.01
N HIS A 117 -3.76 -9.04 1.20
CA HIS A 117 -3.17 -9.87 0.15
C HIS A 117 -4.07 -11.06 -0.25
N ARG A 118 -4.76 -11.68 0.71
CA ARG A 118 -5.76 -12.71 0.44
C ARG A 118 -6.94 -12.15 -0.35
N ASP A 119 -7.42 -10.97 0.04
CA ASP A 119 -8.56 -10.31 -0.59
C ASP A 119 -8.23 -9.90 -2.04
N LEU A 120 -6.98 -9.52 -2.31
CA LEU A 120 -6.50 -9.21 -3.66
C LEU A 120 -6.68 -10.40 -4.62
N TYR A 121 -6.48 -11.62 -4.13
CA TYR A 121 -6.64 -12.84 -4.92
C TYR A 121 -7.99 -13.54 -4.72
N SER A 122 -8.92 -12.97 -3.95
CA SER A 122 -10.22 -13.59 -3.65
C SER A 122 -11.08 -13.90 -4.88
N LEU A 123 -10.81 -13.26 -6.00
CA LEU A 123 -11.47 -13.49 -7.27
C LEU A 123 -10.72 -14.41 -8.22
N CYS A 124 -9.48 -14.77 -7.88
CA CYS A 124 -8.61 -15.60 -8.72
C CYS A 124 -8.86 -17.07 -8.42
N ARG A 125 -9.12 -17.87 -9.46
CA ARG A 125 -9.34 -19.31 -9.32
C ARG A 125 -8.05 -20.11 -9.15
N THR A 126 -6.93 -19.55 -9.58
CA THR A 126 -5.64 -20.25 -9.70
C THR A 126 -4.56 -19.70 -8.79
N LYS A 127 -4.88 -18.70 -7.97
CA LYS A 127 -3.94 -18.07 -7.05
C LYS A 127 -4.54 -17.94 -5.66
N ASP A 128 -3.77 -18.36 -4.67
CA ASP A 128 -4.07 -18.15 -3.27
C ASP A 128 -3.29 -16.95 -2.74
N GLY A 129 -3.95 -16.17 -1.88
CA GLY A 129 -3.35 -15.03 -1.21
C GLY A 129 -3.21 -15.23 0.30
N GLY A 130 -2.52 -14.29 0.95
CA GLY A 130 -2.44 -14.23 2.42
C GLY A 130 -1.33 -15.06 3.05
N GLN A 131 -0.59 -15.84 2.28
CA GLN A 131 0.53 -16.65 2.77
C GLN A 131 1.87 -16.01 2.40
N TYR A 132 2.81 -16.06 3.31
CA TYR A 132 4.18 -15.67 3.02
C TYR A 132 4.85 -16.67 2.08
N LYS A 133 5.92 -16.25 1.43
CA LYS A 133 6.74 -17.11 0.57
C LYS A 133 7.31 -18.29 1.34
N VAL A 134 7.29 -19.47 0.72
CA VAL A 134 7.82 -20.71 1.30
C VAL A 134 9.20 -21.07 0.77
N PHE A 135 9.66 -20.39 -0.29
CA PHE A 135 10.97 -20.57 -0.90
C PHE A 135 11.75 -19.26 -0.94
N ASP A 136 13.05 -19.36 -0.78
CA ASP A 136 13.94 -18.21 -0.94
C ASP A 136 13.87 -17.71 -2.37
N ARG A 137 13.80 -16.38 -2.53
CA ARG A 137 13.83 -15.76 -3.85
C ARG A 137 15.26 -15.47 -4.28
N THR A 138 15.58 -15.90 -5.49
CA THR A 138 16.75 -15.37 -6.20
C THR A 138 16.38 -14.00 -6.78
N HIS A 139 17.01 -12.96 -6.30
CA HIS A 139 16.80 -11.61 -6.81
C HIS A 139 18.02 -11.19 -7.67
N LYS A 140 17.74 -10.62 -8.85
CA LYS A 140 18.79 -10.07 -9.75
C LYS A 140 19.09 -8.59 -9.43
N GLY A 141 18.96 -8.17 -8.19
CA GLY A 141 19.12 -6.78 -7.76
C GLY A 141 20.18 -6.62 -6.65
N PRO A 142 20.46 -5.39 -6.24
CA PRO A 142 21.44 -5.11 -5.19
C PRO A 142 20.99 -5.60 -3.80
N PHE A 143 19.74 -5.94 -3.62
CA PHE A 143 19.18 -6.40 -2.35
C PHE A 143 18.85 -7.89 -2.42
N LEU A 144 19.28 -8.64 -1.41
CA LEU A 144 18.84 -10.01 -1.20
C LEU A 144 17.60 -9.99 -0.29
N PRO A 145 16.45 -10.50 -0.75
CA PRO A 145 15.26 -10.61 0.09
C PRO A 145 15.54 -11.45 1.35
N VAL A 146 14.81 -11.14 2.42
CA VAL A 146 14.83 -11.96 3.64
C VAL A 146 14.48 -13.41 3.27
N LYS A 147 15.13 -14.38 3.92
CA LYS A 147 14.86 -15.82 3.69
C LYS A 147 13.42 -16.17 4.04
N ALA A 148 12.88 -17.19 3.39
CA ALA A 148 11.50 -17.62 3.59
C ALA A 148 11.20 -17.91 5.07
N ASN A 149 12.06 -18.67 5.75
CA ASN A 149 11.90 -19.03 7.17
C ASN A 149 11.98 -17.84 8.14
N ASP A 150 12.56 -16.71 7.73
CA ASP A 150 12.70 -15.51 8.56
C ASP A 150 11.64 -14.45 8.21
N THR A 151 10.80 -14.70 7.18
CA THR A 151 9.87 -13.69 6.64
C THR A 151 8.83 -13.24 7.65
N GLU A 152 8.18 -14.17 8.35
CA GLU A 152 7.15 -13.88 9.35
C GLU A 152 7.71 -12.98 10.45
N ARG A 153 8.83 -13.37 11.04
CA ARG A 153 9.50 -12.58 12.07
C ARG A 153 9.93 -11.20 11.57
N ALA A 154 10.45 -11.12 10.35
CA ALA A 154 10.86 -9.83 9.77
C ALA A 154 9.66 -8.89 9.54
N MET A 155 8.49 -9.45 9.19
CA MET A 155 7.25 -8.69 9.09
C MET A 155 6.77 -8.17 10.44
N ASP A 156 6.81 -9.01 11.49
CA ASP A 156 6.44 -8.61 12.84
C ASP A 156 7.39 -7.50 13.34
N ASP A 157 8.71 -7.73 13.27
CA ASP A 157 9.74 -6.76 13.67
C ASP A 157 9.56 -5.40 12.93
N LEU A 158 9.24 -5.41 11.64
CA LEU A 158 9.04 -4.20 10.85
C LEU A 158 7.80 -3.40 11.31
N PHE A 159 6.65 -4.07 11.44
CA PHE A 159 5.41 -3.36 11.77
C PHE A 159 5.36 -2.94 13.24
N ASP A 160 5.97 -3.69 14.14
CA ASP A 160 6.14 -3.28 15.55
C ASP A 160 7.06 -2.06 15.65
N SER A 161 8.16 -2.03 14.88
CA SER A 161 9.05 -0.87 14.81
C SER A 161 8.35 0.36 14.23
N TYR A 162 7.50 0.18 13.19
CA TYR A 162 6.72 1.27 12.60
C TYR A 162 5.73 1.87 13.59
N VAL A 163 4.93 1.02 14.25
CA VAL A 163 3.94 1.47 15.25
C VAL A 163 4.63 2.18 16.40
N SER A 164 5.68 1.58 16.96
CA SER A 164 6.46 2.19 18.05
C SER A 164 7.09 3.53 17.66
N ALA A 165 7.66 3.62 16.46
CA ALA A 165 8.24 4.87 15.98
C ALA A 165 7.16 5.95 15.82
N PHE A 166 5.98 5.58 15.33
CA PHE A 166 4.90 6.51 15.11
C PHE A 166 4.28 7.06 16.41
N GLU A 167 4.25 6.25 17.47
CA GLU A 167 3.79 6.66 18.80
C GLU A 167 4.83 7.53 19.54
N THR A 168 6.05 7.64 19.01
CA THR A 168 7.13 8.42 19.63
C THR A 168 7.11 9.85 19.13
N GLU A 169 7.16 10.81 20.06
CA GLU A 169 7.22 12.24 19.75
C GLU A 169 8.43 12.60 18.87
N GLY A 170 8.23 13.52 17.94
CA GLY A 170 9.28 14.00 17.03
C GLY A 170 9.45 13.19 15.75
N THR A 171 8.55 12.24 15.45
CA THR A 171 8.51 11.53 14.17
C THR A 171 7.54 12.19 13.17
N ASP A 172 7.75 11.93 11.89
CA ASP A 172 6.89 12.44 10.82
C ASP A 172 6.44 11.28 9.91
N PRO A 173 5.13 11.07 9.70
CA PRO A 173 4.61 10.00 8.85
C PRO A 173 5.11 10.07 7.40
N LEU A 174 5.36 11.27 6.86
CA LEU A 174 5.91 11.43 5.51
C LEU A 174 7.35 10.94 5.38
N ILE A 175 8.05 10.72 6.51
CA ILE A 175 9.38 10.10 6.57
C ILE A 175 9.26 8.62 6.90
N LEU A 176 8.45 8.26 7.90
CA LEU A 176 8.32 6.86 8.35
C LEU A 176 7.67 5.95 7.31
N ILE A 177 6.63 6.42 6.61
CA ILE A 177 5.91 5.61 5.61
C ILE A 177 6.84 5.12 4.49
N PRO A 178 7.62 5.98 3.80
CA PRO A 178 8.55 5.52 2.77
C PRO A 178 9.61 4.55 3.30
N MET A 179 10.11 4.76 4.52
CA MET A 179 11.09 3.86 5.15
C MET A 179 10.49 2.47 5.38
N MET A 180 9.33 2.40 6.01
CA MET A 180 8.58 1.14 6.20
C MET A 180 8.33 0.42 4.89
N LEU A 181 7.96 1.16 3.82
CA LEU A 181 7.72 0.56 2.51
C LEU A 181 9.00 0.02 1.85
N MET A 182 10.13 0.70 2.03
CA MET A 182 11.43 0.20 1.55
C MET A 182 11.81 -1.10 2.24
N ASP A 183 11.66 -1.18 3.56
CA ASP A 183 11.94 -2.39 4.33
C ASP A 183 10.97 -3.52 3.98
N PHE A 184 9.69 -3.23 3.79
CA PHE A 184 8.70 -4.18 3.28
C PHE A 184 9.12 -4.77 1.92
N LEU A 185 9.61 -3.93 1.01
CA LEU A 185 10.11 -4.39 -0.29
C LEU A 185 11.39 -5.21 -0.17
N CYS A 186 12.27 -4.89 0.79
CA CYS A 186 13.48 -5.68 1.09
C CYS A 186 13.14 -7.04 1.71
N ILE A 187 12.12 -7.11 2.58
CA ILE A 187 11.61 -8.39 3.09
C ILE A 187 11.06 -9.24 1.95
N HIS A 188 10.34 -8.61 1.02
CA HIS A 188 9.65 -9.25 -0.10
C HIS A 188 8.79 -10.45 0.37
N PRO A 189 7.75 -10.20 1.19
CA PRO A 189 7.11 -11.26 1.99
C PRO A 189 6.30 -12.27 1.17
N PHE A 190 5.75 -11.84 0.03
CA PHE A 190 4.86 -12.69 -0.76
C PHE A 190 5.53 -13.24 -2.01
N THR A 191 5.07 -14.39 -2.46
CA THR A 191 5.55 -15.00 -3.71
C THR A 191 5.18 -14.14 -4.92
N ASP A 192 4.04 -13.48 -4.88
CA ASP A 192 3.56 -12.56 -5.93
C ASP A 192 2.94 -11.30 -5.29
N ALA A 193 2.67 -10.29 -6.09
CA ALA A 193 2.04 -9.02 -5.72
C ALA A 193 2.74 -8.17 -4.63
N THR A 194 3.97 -8.47 -4.19
CA THR A 194 4.65 -7.65 -3.17
C THR A 194 4.67 -6.16 -3.56
N TYR A 195 4.97 -5.82 -4.82
CA TYR A 195 4.97 -4.43 -5.29
C TYR A 195 3.56 -3.80 -5.34
N ARG A 196 2.52 -4.57 -5.65
CA ARG A 196 1.13 -4.10 -5.60
C ARG A 196 0.69 -3.88 -4.17
N MET A 197 1.07 -4.79 -3.27
CA MET A 197 0.81 -4.65 -1.83
C MET A 197 1.53 -3.44 -1.23
N SER A 198 2.79 -3.17 -1.60
CA SER A 198 3.48 -1.98 -1.09
C SER A 198 2.75 -0.68 -1.44
N ARG A 199 2.15 -0.58 -2.63
CA ARG A 199 1.35 0.59 -3.03
C ARG A 199 0.01 0.68 -2.26
N LEU A 200 -0.65 -0.46 -1.99
CA LEU A 200 -1.86 -0.49 -1.16
C LEU A 200 -1.55 -0.13 0.31
N ILE A 201 -0.44 -0.63 0.85
CA ILE A 201 0.03 -0.27 2.20
C ILE A 201 0.38 1.22 2.28
N ALA A 202 1.01 1.78 1.23
CA ALA A 202 1.27 3.22 1.15
C ALA A 202 -0.02 4.03 1.27
N ILE A 203 -1.05 3.67 0.52
CA ILE A 203 -2.36 4.33 0.57
C ILE A 203 -2.98 4.18 1.96
N LEU A 204 -3.01 2.95 2.51
CA LEU A 204 -3.52 2.71 3.86
C LEU A 204 -2.82 3.59 4.91
N ALA A 205 -1.49 3.61 4.90
CA ALA A 205 -0.71 4.40 5.83
C ALA A 205 -0.94 5.91 5.64
N CYS A 206 -1.00 6.40 4.39
CA CYS A 206 -1.31 7.80 4.11
C CYS A 206 -2.71 8.18 4.59
N CYS A 207 -3.75 7.35 4.33
CA CYS A 207 -5.11 7.60 4.82
C CYS A 207 -5.14 7.72 6.35
N LYS A 208 -4.51 6.77 7.07
CA LYS A 208 -4.46 6.77 8.54
C LYS A 208 -3.85 8.04 9.14
N HIS A 209 -3.01 8.73 8.36
CA HIS A 209 -2.38 9.98 8.77
C HIS A 209 -2.99 11.22 8.10
N GLY A 210 -4.13 11.05 7.46
CA GLY A 210 -4.92 12.13 6.88
C GLY A 210 -4.31 12.78 5.63
N PHE A 211 -3.56 12.02 4.82
CA PHE A 211 -2.94 12.51 3.57
C PHE A 211 -3.71 12.08 2.31
N ILE A 212 -5.01 11.90 2.40
CA ILE A 212 -5.89 11.64 1.24
C ILE A 212 -7.12 12.51 1.33
#